data_f70d8c609ed14e2f2338c1cc74254c60
#
_entry.id   f70d8c609ed14e2f2338c1cc74254c60
#
_cell.length_a   1.000
_cell.length_b   1.000
_cell.length_c   1.000
_cell.angle_alpha   90.00
_cell.angle_beta   90.00
_cell.angle_gamma   90.00
#
_symmetry.space_group_name_H-M   'P 1'
#
loop_
_entity.id
_entity.type
_entity.pdbx_description
1 polymer ?
#
loop_
_entity_poly.entity_id
_entity_poly.type
_entity_poly.pdbx_seq_one_letter_code
_entity_poly.pdbx_strand_id
1 'polypeptide(L)'
;MPLLIVIPVRNEERRLGPGLARLAESLQAQGCLDAMIVVSDNGSTDWTRSVAIESASKIPYRVVYHRACDHGDKGVAICSAWESAPDGYDVLAYCDADMATDPEALVRGYRLISSGQADLVVGSRWHRDSQVLGRSWKRTIISATLSFFWRLLPGARLTDPGCGLKLVRRSTFAQLRMPVEARGFAFGAEACVRLARAGAKLVEIPVHWTDDDAGRIRLGKAAGDYARAWWRLIRKS
;
A
#
# COMPACT_ATOMS: atom_id res chain seq x y z
N MET A 1 -8.41 14.80 10.26
CA MET A 1 -8.97 13.95 9.16
C MET A 1 -8.84 12.50 9.58
N PRO A 2 -9.94 11.73 9.68
CA PRO A 2 -9.85 10.32 10.01
C PRO A 2 -9.11 9.51 8.94
N LEU A 3 -8.32 8.51 9.38
CA LEU A 3 -7.45 7.69 8.56
C LEU A 3 -7.94 6.25 8.51
N LEU A 4 -8.13 5.69 7.31
CA LEU A 4 -8.39 4.28 7.11
C LEU A 4 -7.14 3.60 6.54
N ILE A 5 -6.65 2.56 7.22
CA ILE A 5 -5.45 1.81 6.84
C ILE A 5 -5.85 0.40 6.44
N VAL A 6 -5.60 0.04 5.19
CA VAL A 6 -5.83 -1.32 4.68
C VAL A 6 -4.55 -2.12 4.75
N ILE A 7 -4.62 -3.29 5.34
CA ILE A 7 -3.54 -4.29 5.34
C ILE A 7 -4.03 -5.48 4.50
N PRO A 8 -3.62 -5.57 3.21
CA PRO A 8 -3.99 -6.71 2.38
C PRO A 8 -3.20 -7.94 2.82
N VAL A 9 -3.90 -9.03 3.17
CA VAL A 9 -3.29 -10.25 3.69
C VAL A 9 -3.61 -11.48 2.85
N ARG A 10 -2.66 -12.43 2.82
CA ARG A 10 -2.87 -13.78 2.34
C ARG A 10 -1.87 -14.73 2.96
N ASN A 11 -2.33 -15.60 3.87
CA ASN A 11 -1.50 -16.54 4.62
C ASN A 11 -0.39 -15.82 5.40
N GLU A 12 -0.80 -14.89 6.25
CA GLU A 12 0.06 -14.00 7.04
C GLU A 12 -0.02 -14.28 8.55
N GLU A 13 -0.44 -15.50 8.96
CA GLU A 13 -0.64 -15.87 10.37
C GLU A 13 0.55 -15.54 11.27
N ARG A 14 1.79 -15.60 10.76
CA ARG A 14 3.01 -15.36 11.53
C ARG A 14 3.41 -13.88 11.60
N ARG A 15 3.07 -13.08 10.58
CA ARG A 15 3.54 -11.69 10.46
C ARG A 15 2.49 -10.65 10.84
N LEU A 16 1.22 -10.99 10.69
CA LEU A 16 0.12 -10.04 10.89
C LEU A 16 0.06 -9.51 12.33
N GLY A 17 0.16 -10.38 13.34
CA GLY A 17 0.08 -9.96 14.75
C GLY A 17 1.19 -8.97 15.13
N PRO A 18 2.47 -9.35 14.97
CA PRO A 18 3.59 -8.43 15.19
C PRO A 18 3.49 -7.13 14.35
N GLY A 19 3.07 -7.23 13.09
CA GLY A 19 2.88 -6.07 12.21
C GLY A 19 1.81 -5.10 12.73
N LEU A 20 0.66 -5.61 13.17
CA LEU A 20 -0.41 -4.80 13.77
C LEU A 20 0.04 -4.11 15.06
N ALA A 21 0.78 -4.80 15.92
CA ALA A 21 1.32 -4.22 17.14
C ALA A 21 2.29 -3.06 16.83
N ARG A 22 3.26 -3.30 15.93
CA ARG A 22 4.22 -2.27 15.49
C ARG A 22 3.54 -1.05 14.84
N LEU A 23 2.51 -1.29 14.02
CA LEU A 23 1.72 -0.20 13.44
C LEU A 23 1.02 0.61 14.53
N ALA A 24 0.35 -0.06 15.48
CA ALA A 24 -0.37 0.60 16.56
C ALA A 24 0.56 1.44 17.46
N GLU A 25 1.72 0.89 17.83
CA GLU A 25 2.75 1.60 18.60
C GLU A 25 3.20 2.88 17.87
N SER A 26 3.49 2.79 16.59
CA SER A 26 3.92 3.94 15.80
C SER A 26 2.82 4.99 15.67
N LEU A 27 1.57 4.59 15.43
CA LEU A 27 0.43 5.51 15.36
C LEU A 27 0.23 6.25 16.69
N GLN A 28 0.33 5.55 17.83
CA GLN A 28 0.23 6.16 19.15
C GLN A 28 1.38 7.13 19.43
N ALA A 29 2.63 6.71 19.21
CA ALA A 29 3.82 7.52 19.41
C ALA A 29 3.80 8.81 18.60
N GLN A 30 3.15 8.79 17.43
CA GLN A 30 3.02 9.92 16.51
C GLN A 30 1.74 10.74 16.74
N GLY A 31 0.90 10.39 17.72
CA GLY A 31 -0.36 11.08 18.03
C GLY A 31 -1.46 10.91 16.98
N CYS A 32 -1.37 9.87 16.14
CA CYS A 32 -2.37 9.56 15.11
C CYS A 32 -3.45 8.64 15.71
N LEU A 33 -4.37 9.20 16.48
CA LEU A 33 -5.34 8.43 17.28
C LEU A 33 -6.64 8.12 16.54
N ASP A 34 -6.99 8.91 15.52
CA ASP A 34 -8.23 8.74 14.74
C ASP A 34 -7.96 7.89 13.49
N ALA A 35 -7.71 6.60 13.73
CA ALA A 35 -7.45 5.62 12.68
C ALA A 35 -8.29 4.35 12.84
N MET A 36 -8.71 3.78 11.70
CA MET A 36 -9.29 2.44 11.59
C MET A 36 -8.39 1.56 10.73
N ILE A 37 -8.16 0.34 11.16
CA ILE A 37 -7.37 -0.65 10.45
C ILE A 37 -8.31 -1.69 9.85
N VAL A 38 -8.20 -1.95 8.55
CA VAL A 38 -8.93 -2.99 7.85
C VAL A 38 -7.96 -4.07 7.41
N VAL A 39 -8.02 -5.23 8.03
CA VAL A 39 -7.30 -6.43 7.59
C VAL A 39 -8.10 -7.03 6.44
N SER A 40 -7.65 -6.79 5.21
CA SER A 40 -8.36 -7.19 4.00
C SER A 40 -7.78 -8.47 3.41
N ASP A 41 -8.50 -9.57 3.63
CA ASP A 41 -8.06 -10.93 3.28
C ASP A 41 -8.42 -11.28 1.84
N ASN A 42 -7.41 -11.64 1.08
CA ASN A 42 -7.54 -12.06 -0.32
C ASN A 42 -7.36 -13.58 -0.51
N GLY A 43 -7.98 -14.38 0.33
CA GLY A 43 -8.06 -15.83 0.20
C GLY A 43 -7.05 -16.60 1.05
N SER A 44 -6.89 -16.23 2.33
CA SER A 44 -6.11 -17.01 3.29
C SER A 44 -6.77 -18.35 3.61
N THR A 45 -5.92 -19.36 3.79
CA THR A 45 -6.28 -20.74 4.14
C THR A 45 -5.63 -21.19 5.46
N ASP A 46 -4.87 -20.31 6.09
CA ASP A 46 -4.20 -20.49 7.39
C ASP A 46 -4.96 -19.76 8.51
N TRP A 47 -4.33 -19.55 9.66
CA TRP A 47 -4.92 -18.90 10.83
C TRP A 47 -4.94 -17.36 10.76
N THR A 48 -4.68 -16.75 9.60
CA THR A 48 -4.65 -15.27 9.42
C THR A 48 -5.91 -14.58 9.99
N ARG A 49 -7.10 -15.15 9.76
CA ARG A 49 -8.35 -14.59 10.29
C ARG A 49 -8.37 -14.58 11.82
N SER A 50 -7.99 -15.68 12.44
CA SER A 50 -7.96 -15.81 13.91
C SER A 50 -6.98 -14.83 14.53
N VAL A 51 -5.80 -14.69 13.93
CA VAL A 51 -4.77 -13.71 14.33
C VAL A 51 -5.29 -12.28 14.21
N ALA A 52 -6.01 -11.94 13.15
CA ALA A 52 -6.59 -10.60 12.97
C ALA A 52 -7.59 -10.28 14.10
N ILE A 53 -8.48 -11.21 14.43
CA ILE A 53 -9.50 -11.05 15.49
C ILE A 53 -8.83 -10.94 16.86
N GLU A 54 -7.86 -11.79 17.16
CA GLU A 54 -7.13 -11.76 18.43
C GLU A 54 -6.33 -10.46 18.59
N SER A 55 -5.66 -10.00 17.53
CA SER A 55 -4.88 -8.76 17.56
C SER A 55 -5.77 -7.53 17.77
N ALA A 56 -7.01 -7.56 17.26
CA ALA A 56 -7.97 -6.46 17.44
C ALA A 56 -8.27 -6.16 18.92
N SER A 57 -8.21 -7.15 19.79
CA SER A 57 -8.44 -6.95 21.24
C SER A 57 -7.21 -6.44 22.00
N LYS A 58 -6.03 -6.44 21.35
CA LYS A 58 -4.74 -6.11 22.00
C LYS A 58 -4.23 -4.71 21.67
N ILE A 59 -4.83 -4.04 20.71
CA ILE A 59 -4.41 -2.70 20.27
C ILE A 59 -5.53 -1.68 20.40
N PRO A 60 -5.24 -0.40 20.68
CA PRO A 60 -6.26 0.62 20.95
C PRO A 60 -6.86 1.25 19.70
N TYR A 61 -6.92 0.49 18.62
CA TYR A 61 -7.50 0.92 17.35
C TYR A 61 -8.64 0.00 16.95
N ARG A 62 -9.63 0.56 16.27
CA ARG A 62 -10.68 -0.26 15.64
C ARG A 62 -10.05 -1.08 14.52
N VAL A 63 -10.05 -2.41 14.66
CA VAL A 63 -9.62 -3.36 13.63
C VAL A 63 -10.83 -4.09 13.08
N VAL A 64 -10.97 -4.11 11.77
CA VAL A 64 -12.03 -4.81 11.04
C VAL A 64 -11.41 -5.87 10.15
N TYR A 65 -11.86 -7.11 10.26
CA TYR A 65 -11.52 -8.15 9.30
C TYR A 65 -12.51 -8.14 8.14
N HIS A 66 -12.00 -8.04 6.92
CA HIS A 66 -12.76 -8.00 5.68
C HIS A 66 -12.29 -9.12 4.74
N ARG A 67 -13.18 -10.05 4.37
CA ARG A 67 -12.88 -11.05 3.34
C ARG A 67 -13.17 -10.48 1.97
N ALA A 68 -12.14 -10.06 1.24
CA ALA A 68 -12.28 -9.37 -0.04
C ALA A 68 -12.50 -10.33 -1.22
N CYS A 69 -11.81 -11.47 -1.23
CA CYS A 69 -11.94 -12.49 -2.26
C CYS A 69 -11.32 -13.82 -1.84
N ASP A 70 -11.57 -14.88 -2.61
CA ASP A 70 -11.11 -16.24 -2.30
C ASP A 70 -9.90 -16.70 -3.13
N HIS A 71 -9.41 -15.88 -4.07
CA HIS A 71 -8.44 -16.35 -5.09
C HIS A 71 -7.14 -15.53 -5.19
N GLY A 72 -6.79 -14.79 -4.15
CA GLY A 72 -5.47 -14.14 -4.08
C GLY A 72 -5.26 -12.99 -5.05
N ASP A 73 -5.95 -11.87 -4.83
CA ASP A 73 -5.78 -10.64 -5.58
C ASP A 73 -5.59 -9.44 -4.61
N LYS A 74 -4.33 -8.98 -4.47
CA LYS A 74 -4.00 -7.85 -3.60
C LYS A 74 -4.73 -6.57 -4.01
N GLY A 75 -4.90 -6.34 -5.31
CA GLY A 75 -5.60 -5.16 -5.83
C GLY A 75 -7.07 -5.15 -5.43
N VAL A 76 -7.74 -6.31 -5.54
CA VAL A 76 -9.13 -6.47 -5.08
C VAL A 76 -9.24 -6.22 -3.59
N ALA A 77 -8.31 -6.75 -2.79
CA ALA A 77 -8.31 -6.55 -1.34
C ALA A 77 -8.22 -5.07 -0.95
N ILE A 78 -7.34 -4.30 -1.61
CA ILE A 78 -7.19 -2.88 -1.33
C ILE A 78 -8.41 -2.10 -1.82
N CYS A 79 -8.81 -2.31 -3.07
CA CYS A 79 -9.88 -1.55 -3.71
C CYS A 79 -11.23 -1.74 -3.00
N SER A 80 -11.62 -2.98 -2.72
CA SER A 80 -12.89 -3.28 -2.04
C SER A 80 -12.96 -2.67 -0.63
N ALA A 81 -11.84 -2.69 0.10
CA ALA A 81 -11.77 -2.07 1.42
C ALA A 81 -11.84 -0.53 1.35
N TRP A 82 -11.24 0.10 0.34
CA TRP A 82 -11.34 1.55 0.13
C TRP A 82 -12.75 1.98 -0.34
N GLU A 83 -13.36 1.21 -1.23
CA GLU A 83 -14.74 1.48 -1.73
C GLU A 83 -15.79 1.31 -0.63
N SER A 84 -15.61 0.34 0.27
CA SER A 84 -16.49 0.09 1.41
C SER A 84 -16.14 0.90 2.66
N ALA A 85 -15.17 1.82 2.57
CA ALA A 85 -14.79 2.66 3.70
C ALA A 85 -15.99 3.48 4.20
N PRO A 86 -16.29 3.48 5.52
CA PRO A 86 -17.35 4.30 6.08
C PRO A 86 -17.15 5.78 5.77
N ASP A 87 -18.25 6.54 5.77
CA ASP A 87 -18.16 7.99 5.61
C ASP A 87 -17.36 8.61 6.77
N GLY A 88 -16.68 9.71 6.47
CA GLY A 88 -15.83 10.43 7.42
C GLY A 88 -14.36 10.03 7.39
N TYR A 89 -13.96 8.92 6.77
CA TYR A 89 -12.56 8.60 6.55
C TYR A 89 -12.03 9.30 5.29
N ASP A 90 -11.31 10.40 5.49
CA ASP A 90 -10.86 11.28 4.40
C ASP A 90 -9.53 10.87 3.79
N VAL A 91 -8.72 10.11 4.51
CA VAL A 91 -7.45 9.57 4.04
C VAL A 91 -7.51 8.05 4.00
N LEU A 92 -7.24 7.49 2.83
CA LEU A 92 -7.18 6.06 2.58
C LEU A 92 -5.72 5.65 2.39
N ALA A 93 -5.26 4.68 3.18
CA ALA A 93 -3.90 4.18 3.12
C ALA A 93 -3.89 2.66 2.93
N TYR A 94 -2.80 2.12 2.41
CA TYR A 94 -2.46 0.73 2.60
C TYR A 94 -0.98 0.54 2.90
N CYS A 95 -0.67 -0.50 3.67
CA CYS A 95 0.68 -0.97 3.93
C CYS A 95 0.72 -2.51 3.97
N ASP A 96 1.91 -3.09 3.78
CA ASP A 96 2.09 -4.55 3.83
C ASP A 96 2.06 -5.07 5.28
N ALA A 97 1.59 -6.31 5.46
CA ALA A 97 1.39 -6.91 6.80
C ALA A 97 2.69 -7.13 7.58
N ASP A 98 3.81 -7.28 6.88
CA ASP A 98 5.14 -7.49 7.49
C ASP A 98 5.78 -6.20 8.01
N MET A 99 5.16 -5.04 7.73
CA MET A 99 5.73 -3.72 8.06
C MET A 99 7.19 -3.58 7.62
N ALA A 100 7.54 -4.17 6.48
CA ALA A 100 8.85 -3.98 5.87
C ALA A 100 9.15 -2.51 5.61
N THR A 101 8.13 -1.74 5.23
CA THR A 101 8.17 -0.26 5.24
C THR A 101 7.81 0.25 6.63
N ASP A 102 8.63 1.15 7.18
CA ASP A 102 8.42 1.74 8.50
C ASP A 102 7.02 2.38 8.63
N PRO A 103 6.26 2.09 9.71
CA PRO A 103 4.97 2.72 9.94
C PRO A 103 5.04 4.24 10.12
N GLU A 104 6.18 4.78 10.54
CA GLU A 104 6.44 6.22 10.63
C GLU A 104 6.28 6.91 9.27
N ALA A 105 6.67 6.24 8.18
CA ALA A 105 6.45 6.77 6.83
C ALA A 105 4.96 6.91 6.51
N LEU A 106 4.10 6.01 7.00
CA LEU A 106 2.66 6.13 6.85
C LEU A 106 2.15 7.42 7.51
N VAL A 107 2.58 7.70 8.74
CA VAL A 107 2.18 8.93 9.46
C VAL A 107 2.72 10.18 8.78
N ARG A 108 3.97 10.15 8.27
CA ARG A 108 4.51 11.27 7.46
C ARG A 108 3.64 11.53 6.22
N GLY A 109 3.27 10.48 5.49
CA GLY A 109 2.37 10.58 4.34
C GLY A 109 0.98 11.10 4.68
N TYR A 110 0.41 10.63 5.79
CA TYR A 110 -0.86 11.11 6.30
C TYR A 110 -0.83 12.63 6.59
N ARG A 111 0.23 13.13 7.25
CA ARG A 111 0.39 14.56 7.53
C ARG A 111 0.46 15.40 6.26
N LEU A 112 1.12 14.94 5.20
CA LEU A 112 1.18 15.65 3.92
C LEU A 112 -0.21 15.77 3.27
N ILE A 113 -1.03 14.72 3.32
CA ILE A 113 -2.40 14.78 2.80
C ILE A 113 -3.28 15.65 3.68
N SER A 114 -3.20 15.51 5.00
CA SER A 114 -4.03 16.28 5.94
C SER A 114 -3.76 17.77 5.89
N SER A 115 -2.51 18.19 5.65
CA SER A 115 -2.13 19.59 5.49
C SER A 115 -2.37 20.15 4.06
N GLY A 116 -2.90 19.36 3.12
CA GLY A 116 -3.12 19.79 1.74
C GLY A 116 -1.85 19.88 0.89
N GLN A 117 -0.72 19.38 1.39
CA GLN A 117 0.54 19.38 0.63
C GLN A 117 0.60 18.28 -0.44
N ALA A 118 -0.24 17.24 -0.31
CA ALA A 118 -0.37 16.16 -1.28
C ALA A 118 -1.82 15.68 -1.38
N ASP A 119 -2.19 15.10 -2.52
CA ASP A 119 -3.43 14.36 -2.71
C ASP A 119 -3.16 12.85 -2.71
N LEU A 120 -1.92 12.49 -3.05
CA LEU A 120 -1.44 11.12 -3.19
C LEU A 120 -0.01 11.04 -2.70
N VAL A 121 0.28 10.10 -1.80
CA VAL A 121 1.62 9.85 -1.27
C VAL A 121 2.04 8.42 -1.54
N VAL A 122 3.28 8.24 -1.97
CA VAL A 122 3.90 6.94 -2.22
C VAL A 122 5.21 6.86 -1.46
N GLY A 123 5.42 5.78 -0.72
CA GLY A 123 6.75 5.47 -0.20
C GLY A 123 7.69 5.09 -1.34
N SER A 124 8.92 5.56 -1.32
CA SER A 124 9.91 5.22 -2.34
C SER A 124 11.22 4.76 -1.72
N ARG A 125 11.61 3.52 -2.00
CA ARG A 125 12.92 2.95 -1.62
C ARG A 125 14.06 3.55 -2.43
N TRP A 126 13.73 4.27 -3.50
CA TRP A 126 14.68 4.97 -4.40
C TRP A 126 14.81 6.46 -4.08
N HIS A 127 14.11 6.94 -3.06
CA HIS A 127 14.32 8.31 -2.59
C HIS A 127 15.71 8.43 -1.98
N ARG A 128 16.40 9.56 -2.20
CA ARG A 128 17.78 9.78 -1.73
C ARG A 128 17.97 9.60 -0.22
N ASP A 129 16.94 9.91 0.56
CA ASP A 129 16.94 9.84 2.02
C ASP A 129 16.36 8.51 2.55
N SER A 130 16.09 7.55 1.67
CA SER A 130 15.61 6.22 2.07
C SER A 130 16.73 5.32 2.53
N GLN A 131 16.43 4.49 3.53
CA GLN A 131 17.33 3.45 4.03
C GLN A 131 16.73 2.09 3.70
N VAL A 132 17.50 1.25 2.99
CA VAL A 132 17.06 -0.08 2.55
C VAL A 132 18.04 -1.11 3.07
N LEU A 133 17.58 -1.96 3.99
CA LEU A 133 18.40 -2.96 4.66
C LEU A 133 17.97 -4.39 4.25
N GLY A 134 18.93 -5.32 4.22
CA GLY A 134 18.68 -6.74 4.00
C GLY A 134 18.26 -7.15 2.58
N ARG A 135 18.18 -6.23 1.63
CA ARG A 135 17.65 -6.51 0.29
C ARG A 135 18.64 -7.29 -0.58
N SER A 136 18.21 -8.44 -1.13
CA SER A 136 19.03 -9.22 -2.03
C SER A 136 19.31 -8.47 -3.34
N TRP A 137 20.50 -8.65 -3.92
CA TRP A 137 20.90 -8.01 -5.19
C TRP A 137 19.94 -8.36 -6.35
N LYS A 138 19.41 -9.59 -6.40
CA LYS A 138 18.42 -10.01 -7.42
C LYS A 138 17.13 -9.19 -7.33
N ARG A 139 16.60 -8.99 -6.12
CA ARG A 139 15.42 -8.16 -5.87
C ARG A 139 15.70 -6.69 -6.22
N THR A 140 16.91 -6.23 -5.96
CA THR A 140 17.34 -4.86 -6.31
C THR A 140 17.33 -4.64 -7.81
N ILE A 141 17.94 -5.54 -8.61
CA ILE A 141 17.95 -5.44 -10.07
C ILE A 141 16.53 -5.45 -10.64
N ILE A 142 15.70 -6.42 -10.26
CA ILE A 142 14.32 -6.52 -10.76
C ILE A 142 13.55 -5.23 -10.45
N SER A 143 13.68 -4.72 -9.24
CA SER A 143 12.98 -3.49 -8.85
C SER A 143 13.56 -2.25 -9.53
N ALA A 144 14.88 -2.16 -9.75
CA ALA A 144 15.50 -1.06 -10.49
C ALA A 144 15.01 -1.02 -11.94
N THR A 145 14.98 -2.19 -12.59
CA THR A 145 14.47 -2.32 -13.96
C THR A 145 13.00 -1.89 -14.04
N LEU A 146 12.17 -2.36 -13.09
CA LEU A 146 10.77 -1.96 -13.00
C LEU A 146 10.65 -0.43 -12.82
N SER A 147 11.37 0.13 -11.86
CA SER A 147 11.36 1.57 -11.58
C SER A 147 11.80 2.39 -12.78
N PHE A 148 12.81 1.93 -13.51
CA PHE A 148 13.27 2.59 -14.74
C PHE A 148 12.14 2.71 -15.77
N PHE A 149 11.44 1.62 -16.11
CA PHE A 149 10.33 1.67 -17.07
C PHE A 149 9.17 2.52 -16.58
N TRP A 150 8.83 2.47 -15.28
CA TRP A 150 7.73 3.26 -14.74
C TRP A 150 8.01 4.76 -14.70
N ARG A 151 9.28 5.19 -14.56
CA ARG A 151 9.70 6.59 -14.70
C ARG A 151 9.49 7.15 -16.11
N LEU A 152 9.44 6.30 -17.13
CA LEU A 152 9.23 6.69 -18.52
C LEU A 152 7.75 6.93 -18.85
N LEU A 153 6.82 6.64 -17.92
CA LEU A 153 5.40 6.90 -18.16
C LEU A 153 5.12 8.40 -18.17
N PRO A 154 4.52 8.92 -19.24
CA PRO A 154 4.18 10.34 -19.32
C PRO A 154 3.14 10.71 -18.26
N GLY A 155 3.24 11.91 -17.71
CA GLY A 155 2.28 12.48 -16.76
C GLY A 155 2.31 11.91 -15.34
N ALA A 156 3.26 11.01 -15.03
CA ALA A 156 3.42 10.51 -13.66
C ALA A 156 4.90 10.22 -13.38
N ARG A 157 5.47 10.94 -12.41
CA ARG A 157 6.84 10.68 -11.94
C ARG A 157 6.81 9.72 -10.77
N LEU A 158 6.56 8.44 -11.03
CA LEU A 158 6.57 7.39 -10.02
C LEU A 158 7.90 6.63 -10.07
N THR A 159 8.72 6.78 -9.02
CA THR A 159 10.05 6.16 -8.97
C THR A 159 10.04 4.76 -8.35
N ASP A 160 9.09 4.46 -7.45
CA ASP A 160 8.95 3.15 -6.83
C ASP A 160 7.51 2.61 -6.92
N PRO A 161 7.11 2.07 -8.06
CA PRO A 161 5.78 1.47 -8.22
C PRO A 161 5.54 0.30 -7.24
N GLY A 162 6.62 -0.38 -6.85
CA GLY A 162 6.59 -1.59 -6.02
C GLY A 162 6.64 -1.35 -4.52
N CYS A 163 6.72 -0.12 -4.02
CA CYS A 163 6.66 0.11 -2.58
C CYS A 163 5.29 -0.24 -2.01
N GLY A 164 5.28 -0.93 -0.86
CA GLY A 164 4.05 -1.38 -0.20
C GLY A 164 3.28 -0.30 0.55
N LEU A 165 3.74 0.96 0.54
CA LEU A 165 3.09 2.08 1.22
C LEU A 165 2.51 3.06 0.22
N LYS A 166 1.20 3.27 0.26
CA LYS A 166 0.51 4.32 -0.50
C LYS A 166 -0.65 4.89 0.29
N LEU A 167 -0.85 6.20 0.13
CA LEU A 167 -1.95 6.93 0.72
C LEU A 167 -2.61 7.83 -0.34
N VAL A 168 -3.91 8.00 -0.24
CA VAL A 168 -4.66 8.86 -1.16
C VAL A 168 -5.77 9.59 -0.38
N ARG A 169 -6.05 10.82 -0.75
CA ARG A 169 -7.24 11.53 -0.30
C ARG A 169 -8.49 10.84 -0.87
N ARG A 170 -9.51 10.60 -0.06
CA ARG A 170 -10.74 9.91 -0.49
C ARG A 170 -11.40 10.61 -1.69
N SER A 171 -11.50 11.94 -1.66
CA SER A 171 -12.08 12.71 -2.79
C SER A 171 -11.26 12.58 -4.07
N THR A 172 -9.94 12.40 -3.96
CA THR A 172 -9.06 12.12 -5.11
C THR A 172 -9.29 10.69 -5.62
N PHE A 173 -9.35 9.70 -4.73
CA PHE A 173 -9.65 8.31 -5.11
C PHE A 173 -11.01 8.20 -5.83
N ALA A 174 -12.02 8.94 -5.39
CA ALA A 174 -13.34 8.96 -6.02
C ALA A 174 -13.33 9.49 -7.47
N GLN A 175 -12.26 10.17 -7.90
CA GLN A 175 -12.09 10.63 -9.29
C GLN A 175 -11.66 9.50 -10.24
N LEU A 176 -11.30 8.33 -9.72
CA LEU A 176 -11.08 7.13 -10.55
C LEU A 176 -12.42 6.65 -11.12
N ARG A 177 -12.86 7.28 -12.22
CA ARG A 177 -14.13 6.99 -12.90
C ARG A 177 -14.22 5.59 -13.50
N MET A 178 -13.11 4.88 -13.58
CA MET A 178 -13.05 3.53 -14.14
C MET A 178 -12.37 2.60 -13.14
N PRO A 179 -12.85 1.36 -13.01
CA PRO A 179 -12.17 0.38 -12.18
C PRO A 179 -10.71 0.27 -12.64
N VAL A 180 -9.78 0.27 -11.68
CA VAL A 180 -8.39 0.01 -11.97
C VAL A 180 -8.29 -1.41 -12.52
N GLU A 181 -7.83 -1.54 -13.76
CA GLU A 181 -7.75 -2.84 -14.43
C GLU A 181 -6.60 -3.70 -13.90
N ALA A 182 -5.59 -3.05 -13.32
CA ALA A 182 -4.50 -3.77 -12.70
C ALA A 182 -4.98 -4.47 -11.44
N ARG A 183 -4.82 -5.77 -11.44
CA ARG A 183 -5.05 -6.64 -10.29
C ARG A 183 -3.71 -7.04 -9.67
N GLY A 184 -3.74 -7.69 -8.52
CA GLY A 184 -2.53 -8.14 -7.85
C GLY A 184 -1.63 -6.98 -7.39
N PHE A 185 -0.34 -7.12 -7.65
CA PHE A 185 0.67 -6.19 -7.14
C PHE A 185 0.69 -4.82 -7.83
N ALA A 186 0.24 -4.74 -9.08
CA ALA A 186 0.32 -3.51 -9.87
C ALA A 186 -0.83 -2.52 -9.61
N PHE A 187 -1.88 -2.91 -8.87
CA PHE A 187 -3.05 -2.06 -8.58
C PHE A 187 -2.65 -0.67 -8.08
N GLY A 188 -1.90 -0.62 -6.99
CA GLY A 188 -1.53 0.66 -6.38
C GLY A 188 -0.70 1.56 -7.29
N ALA A 189 0.18 0.98 -8.11
CA ALA A 189 0.99 1.74 -9.07
C ALA A 189 0.15 2.29 -10.22
N GLU A 190 -0.77 1.48 -10.79
CA GLU A 190 -1.67 1.94 -11.84
C GLU A 190 -2.61 3.04 -11.34
N ALA A 191 -3.17 2.88 -10.13
CA ALA A 191 -4.01 3.90 -9.51
C ALA A 191 -3.26 5.23 -9.34
N CYS A 192 -2.02 5.19 -8.85
CA CYS A 192 -1.18 6.38 -8.69
C CYS A 192 -0.94 7.11 -10.01
N VAL A 193 -0.61 6.39 -11.09
CA VAL A 193 -0.37 7.00 -12.41
C VAL A 193 -1.66 7.63 -12.94
N ARG A 194 -2.78 6.94 -12.85
CA ARG A 194 -4.08 7.47 -13.34
C ARG A 194 -4.51 8.72 -12.59
N LEU A 195 -4.36 8.72 -11.25
CA LEU A 195 -4.68 9.89 -10.43
C LEU A 195 -3.74 11.07 -10.71
N ALA A 196 -2.44 10.82 -10.84
CA ALA A 196 -1.48 11.86 -11.20
C ALA A 196 -1.78 12.48 -12.58
N ARG A 197 -2.16 11.67 -13.58
CA ARG A 197 -2.61 12.14 -14.89
C ARG A 197 -3.93 12.95 -14.84
N ALA A 198 -4.78 12.64 -13.85
CA ALA A 198 -5.99 13.42 -13.58
C ALA A 198 -5.72 14.71 -12.80
N GLY A 199 -4.47 15.06 -12.54
CA GLY A 199 -4.07 16.30 -11.88
C GLY A 199 -3.84 16.18 -10.37
N ALA A 200 -3.91 14.96 -9.78
CA ALA A 200 -3.61 14.77 -8.36
C ALA A 200 -2.14 15.07 -8.04
N LYS A 201 -1.90 15.83 -6.97
CA LYS A 201 -0.55 16.15 -6.49
C LYS A 201 0.08 14.92 -5.84
N LEU A 202 0.90 14.20 -6.60
CA LEU A 202 1.65 13.05 -6.14
C LEU A 202 2.96 13.50 -5.48
N VAL A 203 3.23 12.98 -4.28
CA VAL A 203 4.48 13.17 -3.53
C VAL A 203 5.07 11.81 -3.19
N GLU A 204 6.33 11.59 -3.50
CA GLU A 204 7.09 10.45 -3.01
C GLU A 204 7.85 10.82 -1.75
N ILE A 205 7.82 9.94 -0.75
CA ILE A 205 8.50 10.15 0.53
C ILE A 205 9.56 9.08 0.79
N PRO A 206 10.62 9.42 1.53
CA PRO A 206 11.61 8.44 1.96
C PRO A 206 10.99 7.42 2.92
N VAL A 207 11.53 6.20 2.87
CA VAL A 207 11.13 5.10 3.76
C VAL A 207 12.36 4.42 4.36
N HIS A 208 12.20 3.92 5.60
CA HIS A 208 13.09 2.90 6.12
C HIS A 208 12.47 1.55 5.78
N TRP A 209 13.18 0.76 5.00
CA TRP A 209 12.69 -0.52 4.51
C TRP A 209 13.66 -1.64 4.90
N THR A 210 13.12 -2.67 5.54
CA THR A 210 13.91 -3.85 5.94
C THR A 210 13.31 -5.08 5.30
N ASP A 211 14.14 -5.87 4.59
CA ASP A 211 13.67 -7.14 4.02
C ASP A 211 13.41 -8.15 5.14
N ASP A 212 12.21 -8.73 5.13
CA ASP A 212 11.92 -9.96 5.86
C ASP A 212 12.15 -11.12 4.88
N ASP A 213 13.19 -11.91 5.10
CA ASP A 213 13.58 -13.08 4.26
C ASP A 213 12.45 -14.10 4.07
N ALA A 214 11.40 -14.04 4.89
CA ALA A 214 10.19 -14.87 4.80
C ALA A 214 9.23 -14.46 3.67
N GLY A 215 9.51 -13.39 2.93
CA GLY A 215 8.64 -12.83 1.87
C GLY A 215 8.47 -13.77 0.69
N ARG A 216 7.27 -14.37 0.54
CA ARG A 216 6.91 -15.34 -0.52
C ARG A 216 6.44 -14.68 -1.83
N ILE A 217 6.91 -13.48 -2.16
CA ILE A 217 6.52 -12.85 -3.43
C ILE A 217 7.10 -13.66 -4.59
N ARG A 218 6.23 -14.23 -5.41
CA ARG A 218 6.64 -14.82 -6.70
C ARG A 218 7.03 -13.70 -7.65
N LEU A 219 8.32 -13.37 -7.69
CA LEU A 219 8.87 -12.24 -8.45
C LEU A 219 8.41 -12.23 -9.91
N GLY A 220 8.33 -13.39 -10.57
CA GLY A 220 7.88 -13.49 -11.96
C GLY A 220 6.40 -13.08 -12.14
N LYS A 221 5.50 -13.49 -11.23
CA LYS A 221 4.10 -13.07 -11.28
C LYS A 221 3.96 -11.56 -11.07
N ALA A 222 4.65 -11.04 -10.07
CA ALA A 222 4.63 -9.60 -9.80
C ALA A 222 5.16 -8.79 -10.99
N ALA A 223 6.32 -9.16 -11.55
CA ALA A 223 6.88 -8.50 -12.73
C ALA A 223 5.91 -8.52 -13.92
N GLY A 224 5.23 -9.65 -14.16
CA GLY A 224 4.21 -9.77 -15.20
C GLY A 224 3.00 -8.85 -14.97
N ASP A 225 2.53 -8.70 -13.73
CA ASP A 225 1.44 -7.80 -13.38
C ASP A 225 1.82 -6.34 -13.67
N TYR A 226 3.03 -5.93 -13.27
CA TYR A 226 3.54 -4.58 -13.54
C TYR A 226 3.77 -4.30 -15.02
N ALA A 227 4.29 -5.26 -15.79
CA ALA A 227 4.51 -5.11 -17.23
C ALA A 227 3.18 -4.93 -17.97
N ARG A 228 2.15 -5.71 -17.62
CA ARG A 228 0.80 -5.57 -18.20
C ARG A 228 0.16 -4.23 -17.87
N ALA A 229 0.28 -3.76 -16.63
CA ALA A 229 -0.23 -2.45 -16.21
C ALA A 229 0.49 -1.31 -16.95
N TRP A 230 1.81 -1.38 -17.05
CA TRP A 230 2.63 -0.42 -17.80
C TRP A 230 2.20 -0.32 -19.27
N TRP A 231 2.02 -1.46 -19.94
CA TRP A 231 1.56 -1.52 -21.32
C TRP A 231 0.18 -0.89 -21.53
N ARG A 232 -0.76 -1.15 -20.61
CA ARG A 232 -2.08 -0.50 -20.65
C ARG A 232 -1.99 1.00 -20.50
N LEU A 233 -1.13 1.47 -19.60
CA LEU A 233 -0.97 2.90 -19.33
C LEU A 233 -0.34 3.66 -20.49
N ILE A 234 0.53 3.02 -21.29
CA ILE A 234 1.06 3.63 -22.51
C ILE A 234 -0.01 3.71 -23.60
N ARG A 235 -0.82 2.67 -23.79
CA ARG A 235 -1.86 2.66 -24.84
C ARG A 235 -3.01 3.60 -24.58
N LYS A 236 -3.22 4.01 -23.36
CA LYS A 236 -4.30 4.93 -22.93
C LYS A 236 -3.79 6.34 -22.63
N SER A 237 -2.59 6.67 -23.10
CA SER A 237 -1.98 8.01 -23.00
C SER A 237 -2.51 8.93 -24.05
#